data_645e4cc1b5ac0700dfd0a30ac849c44a
#
_entry.id   645e4cc1b5ac0700dfd0a30ac849c44a
#
_cell.length_a   1.000
_cell.length_b   1.000
_cell.length_c   1.000
_cell.angle_alpha   90.00
_cell.angle_beta   90.00
_cell.angle_gamma   90.00
#
_symmetry.space_group_name_H-M   'P 1'
#
loop_
_entity.id
_entity.type
_entity.pdbx_description
1 polymer ?
#
loop_
_entity_poly.entity_id
_entity_poly.type
_entity_poly.pdbx_seq_one_letter_code
_entity_poly.pdbx_strand_id
1 'polypeptide(L)'
;MKKIKSLVDLIGNTPIVQAKNLDTGKCNLFLKMESLNPGSSIKDRVALRIIEDAEAQGKLKTGSTVVEATAGNTGLGLALIALLKGYKSKVVILDKMNHNKILHLKSLGAEVILARSDVGPDSPEHYVNVAKEVANNTPDSFMANQFTNMSNPQAHEYSTGPEILDQMSNDVDAVVCGVGTGGTISGLGKFFSEHSPKTEMVLADPKGSIVKDAVENKPLKKADYSWLVEGIGEDFIPETLELKYIKKAYEVTNEEAFSMIRELALKEGILGGSSSGTLISAAIKYCKDQDKEKNVVTFVCDNGEKYLNTAYNEEWLKEKNLI
;
A
#
# COMPACT_ATOMS: atom_id res chain seq x y z
N MET A 1 -29.04 10.46 -1.80
CA MET A 1 -27.56 10.58 -1.66
C MET A 1 -27.25 11.63 -0.58
N LYS A 2 -26.34 11.30 0.33
CA LYS A 2 -25.91 12.26 1.38
C LYS A 2 -24.95 13.29 0.74
N LYS A 3 -25.14 14.58 1.03
CA LYS A 3 -24.25 15.64 0.53
C LYS A 3 -22.88 15.49 1.18
N ILE A 4 -21.82 15.33 0.38
CA ILE A 4 -20.42 15.29 0.79
C ILE A 4 -19.96 16.72 1.06
N LYS A 5 -19.32 16.97 2.19
CA LYS A 5 -18.86 18.30 2.59
C LYS A 5 -17.39 18.54 2.27
N SER A 6 -16.58 17.49 2.30
CA SER A 6 -15.14 17.54 2.04
C SER A 6 -14.71 16.34 1.22
N LEU A 7 -13.64 16.49 0.45
CA LEU A 7 -13.02 15.37 -0.27
C LEU A 7 -12.49 14.29 0.71
N VAL A 8 -12.14 14.68 1.92
CA VAL A 8 -11.76 13.75 3.01
C VAL A 8 -12.88 12.75 3.32
N ASP A 9 -14.16 13.18 3.23
CA ASP A 9 -15.33 12.33 3.51
C ASP A 9 -15.51 11.20 2.46
N LEU A 10 -14.76 11.23 1.36
CA LEU A 10 -14.77 10.20 0.31
C LEU A 10 -13.69 9.14 0.52
N ILE A 11 -12.81 9.30 1.51
CA ILE A 11 -11.77 8.30 1.79
C ILE A 11 -12.45 7.08 2.44
N GLY A 12 -12.14 5.92 1.91
CA GLY A 12 -12.78 4.69 2.34
C GLY A 12 -14.09 4.40 1.61
N ASN A 13 -14.86 3.46 2.13
CA ASN A 13 -16.09 2.94 1.51
C ASN A 13 -15.90 2.61 0.01
N THR A 14 -14.70 2.19 -0.36
CA THR A 14 -14.37 1.79 -1.72
C THR A 14 -15.16 0.54 -2.12
N PRO A 15 -15.63 0.41 -3.35
CA PRO A 15 -16.39 -0.77 -3.76
C PRO A 15 -15.54 -2.03 -3.82
N ILE A 16 -16.20 -3.18 -3.76
CA ILE A 16 -15.65 -4.48 -4.09
C ILE A 16 -16.25 -4.93 -5.42
N VAL A 17 -15.40 -5.41 -6.34
CA VAL A 17 -15.80 -5.92 -7.67
C VAL A 17 -15.35 -7.38 -7.80
N GLN A 18 -16.22 -8.26 -8.26
CA GLN A 18 -15.83 -9.63 -8.59
C GLN A 18 -15.05 -9.67 -9.90
N ALA A 19 -13.88 -10.28 -9.89
CA ALA A 19 -13.10 -10.58 -11.09
C ALA A 19 -13.72 -11.81 -11.80
N LYS A 20 -14.44 -11.57 -12.89
CA LYS A 20 -15.23 -12.61 -13.58
C LYS A 20 -14.50 -13.26 -14.74
N ASN A 21 -13.51 -12.57 -15.30
CA ASN A 21 -12.84 -13.01 -16.52
C ASN A 21 -11.40 -13.51 -16.26
N LEU A 22 -10.94 -13.48 -15.02
CA LEU A 22 -9.69 -14.11 -14.60
C LEU A 22 -9.92 -15.58 -14.24
N ASP A 23 -8.95 -16.45 -14.57
CA ASP A 23 -9.00 -17.87 -14.19
C ASP A 23 -8.60 -18.06 -12.72
N THR A 24 -9.58 -18.14 -11.86
CA THR A 24 -9.44 -18.33 -10.40
C THR A 24 -9.72 -19.75 -9.93
N GLY A 25 -9.83 -20.72 -10.85
CA GLY A 25 -10.19 -22.09 -10.51
C GLY A 25 -11.59 -22.17 -9.90
N LYS A 26 -11.71 -22.71 -8.67
CA LYS A 26 -13.00 -22.87 -7.98
C LYS A 26 -13.40 -21.68 -7.11
N CYS A 27 -12.51 -20.69 -6.91
CA CYS A 27 -12.77 -19.56 -6.03
C CYS A 27 -13.49 -18.42 -6.74
N ASN A 28 -14.23 -17.65 -5.97
CA ASN A 28 -14.69 -16.32 -6.33
C ASN A 28 -13.63 -15.31 -5.85
N LEU A 29 -13.01 -14.59 -6.78
CA LEU A 29 -12.04 -13.54 -6.47
C LEU A 29 -12.70 -12.17 -6.51
N PHE A 30 -12.54 -11.41 -5.44
CA PHE A 30 -13.07 -10.07 -5.27
C PHE A 30 -11.95 -9.05 -5.09
N LEU A 31 -12.08 -7.92 -5.78
CA LEU A 31 -11.12 -6.85 -5.83
C LEU A 31 -11.64 -5.64 -5.05
N LYS A 32 -11.02 -5.30 -3.92
CA LYS A 32 -11.29 -4.08 -3.17
C LYS A 32 -10.61 -2.92 -3.88
N MET A 33 -11.40 -1.98 -4.40
CA MET A 33 -10.95 -0.92 -5.32
C MET A 33 -10.37 0.29 -4.57
N GLU A 34 -9.23 0.12 -3.92
CA GLU A 34 -8.56 1.20 -3.19
C GLU A 34 -7.99 2.30 -4.10
N SER A 35 -7.84 2.01 -5.38
CA SER A 35 -7.53 3.00 -6.44
C SER A 35 -8.58 4.10 -6.57
N LEU A 36 -9.79 3.90 -6.05
CA LEU A 36 -10.90 4.86 -6.10
C LEU A 36 -10.93 5.83 -4.91
N ASN A 37 -10.01 5.73 -3.96
CA ASN A 37 -9.83 6.79 -2.97
C ASN A 37 -9.45 8.12 -3.67
N PRO A 38 -9.72 9.29 -3.06
CA PRO A 38 -9.45 10.61 -3.66
C PRO A 38 -8.00 10.83 -4.12
N GLY A 39 -7.00 10.35 -3.35
CA GLY A 39 -5.57 10.37 -3.71
C GLY A 39 -5.17 9.15 -4.55
N SER A 40 -6.15 8.39 -5.03
CA SER A 40 -6.00 7.23 -5.92
C SER A 40 -5.16 6.10 -5.32
N SER A 41 -5.23 5.88 -4.00
CA SER A 41 -4.57 4.73 -3.37
C SER A 41 -5.10 4.37 -1.97
N ILE A 42 -4.77 3.17 -1.53
CA ILE A 42 -5.02 2.65 -0.19
C ILE A 42 -4.38 3.52 0.92
N LYS A 43 -3.34 4.31 0.59
CA LYS A 43 -2.61 5.12 1.55
C LYS A 43 -3.37 6.35 2.02
N ASP A 44 -4.43 6.74 1.34
CA ASP A 44 -5.31 7.83 1.80
C ASP A 44 -5.90 7.50 3.17
N ARG A 45 -6.27 6.24 3.41
CA ARG A 45 -6.76 5.77 4.71
C ARG A 45 -5.72 5.91 5.81
N VAL A 46 -4.49 5.48 5.51
CA VAL A 46 -3.37 5.56 6.45
C VAL A 46 -3.05 7.02 6.77
N ALA A 47 -2.97 7.87 5.76
CA ALA A 47 -2.68 9.29 5.91
C ALA A 47 -3.77 10.00 6.74
N LEU A 48 -5.06 9.70 6.47
CA LEU A 48 -6.17 10.26 7.23
C LEU A 48 -6.08 9.88 8.71
N ARG A 49 -5.91 8.59 9.00
CA ARG A 49 -5.84 8.10 10.38
C ARG A 49 -4.65 8.67 11.14
N ILE A 50 -3.47 8.74 10.52
CA ILE A 50 -2.28 9.34 11.14
C ILE A 50 -2.52 10.80 11.52
N ILE A 51 -3.13 11.58 10.62
CA ILE A 51 -3.41 13.00 10.87
C ILE A 51 -4.48 13.15 11.94
N GLU A 52 -5.58 12.41 11.90
CA GLU A 52 -6.65 12.48 12.89
C GLU A 52 -6.20 12.09 14.29
N ASP A 53 -5.40 11.04 14.41
CA ASP A 53 -4.83 10.62 15.70
C ASP A 53 -3.84 11.66 16.23
N ALA A 54 -3.05 12.30 15.36
CA ALA A 54 -2.16 13.38 15.77
C ALA A 54 -2.91 14.64 16.22
N GLU A 55 -4.02 14.96 15.57
CA GLU A 55 -4.94 16.02 16.00
C GLU A 55 -5.53 15.72 17.39
N ALA A 56 -6.07 14.50 17.55
CA ALA A 56 -6.67 14.07 18.83
C ALA A 56 -5.65 14.06 19.98
N GLN A 57 -4.38 13.80 19.70
CA GLN A 57 -3.28 13.82 20.66
C GLN A 57 -2.68 15.23 20.87
N GLY A 58 -3.19 16.25 20.19
CA GLY A 58 -2.67 17.62 20.25
C GLY A 58 -1.27 17.82 19.64
N LYS A 59 -0.79 16.84 18.86
CA LYS A 59 0.50 16.89 18.14
C LYS A 59 0.43 17.75 16.87
N LEU A 60 -0.75 17.86 16.26
CA LEU A 60 -1.04 18.73 15.13
C LEU A 60 -1.97 19.86 15.57
N LYS A 61 -1.60 21.10 15.24
CA LYS A 61 -2.35 22.33 15.49
C LYS A 61 -2.49 23.10 14.17
N THR A 62 -3.41 24.01 14.09
CA THR A 62 -3.59 24.88 12.90
C THR A 62 -2.25 25.47 12.48
N GLY A 63 -1.89 25.24 11.20
CA GLY A 63 -0.63 25.73 10.62
C GLY A 63 0.60 24.84 10.84
N SER A 64 0.46 23.74 11.59
CA SER A 64 1.52 22.72 11.74
C SER A 64 1.99 22.17 10.38
N THR A 65 3.19 21.58 10.38
CA THR A 65 3.79 20.95 9.20
C THR A 65 3.85 19.45 9.37
N VAL A 66 3.23 18.69 8.48
CA VAL A 66 3.38 17.23 8.40
C VAL A 66 4.64 16.90 7.61
N VAL A 67 5.49 16.04 8.16
CA VAL A 67 6.75 15.60 7.52
C VAL A 67 6.73 14.09 7.31
N GLU A 68 7.19 13.61 6.15
CA GLU A 68 7.32 12.18 5.89
C GLU A 68 8.48 11.90 4.93
N ALA A 69 9.14 10.76 5.15
CA ALA A 69 10.15 10.19 4.27
C ALA A 69 9.48 9.14 3.37
N THR A 70 9.07 9.52 2.18
CA THR A 70 8.39 8.58 1.27
C THR A 70 8.38 9.07 -0.17
N ALA A 71 8.65 8.15 -1.06
CA ALA A 71 8.56 8.39 -2.51
C ALA A 71 7.22 7.92 -3.10
N GLY A 72 6.32 7.41 -2.28
CA GLY A 72 5.14 6.70 -2.74
C GLY A 72 3.81 7.38 -2.40
N ASN A 73 2.78 6.55 -2.45
CA ASN A 73 1.40 6.96 -2.24
C ASN A 73 1.12 7.56 -0.84
N THR A 74 1.93 7.21 0.17
CA THR A 74 1.78 7.79 1.52
C THR A 74 2.03 9.30 1.50
N GLY A 75 3.07 9.75 0.80
CA GLY A 75 3.35 11.19 0.65
C GLY A 75 2.21 11.92 -0.05
N LEU A 76 1.64 11.33 -1.09
CA LEU A 76 0.48 11.89 -1.81
C LEU A 76 -0.74 11.98 -0.90
N GLY A 77 -1.06 10.92 -0.15
CA GLY A 77 -2.17 10.92 0.81
C GLY A 77 -1.98 11.95 1.92
N LEU A 78 -0.78 12.02 2.51
CA LEU A 78 -0.46 13.02 3.54
C LEU A 78 -0.53 14.45 3.00
N ALA A 79 0.01 14.71 1.81
CA ALA A 79 -0.05 16.04 1.18
C ALA A 79 -1.50 16.46 0.89
N LEU A 80 -2.32 15.54 0.35
CA LEU A 80 -3.73 15.79 0.07
C LEU A 80 -4.50 16.15 1.36
N ILE A 81 -4.35 15.36 2.41
CA ILE A 81 -5.11 15.58 3.65
C ILE A 81 -4.59 16.80 4.41
N ALA A 82 -3.27 17.01 4.43
CA ALA A 82 -2.67 18.19 5.00
C ALA A 82 -3.24 19.47 4.35
N LEU A 83 -3.26 19.51 3.01
CA LEU A 83 -3.86 20.62 2.24
C LEU A 83 -5.33 20.85 2.64
N LEU A 84 -6.15 19.80 2.66
CA LEU A 84 -7.58 19.90 2.95
C LEU A 84 -7.90 20.30 4.39
N LYS A 85 -7.01 19.99 5.33
CA LYS A 85 -7.14 20.34 6.76
C LYS A 85 -6.38 21.60 7.16
N GLY A 86 -5.71 22.29 6.21
CA GLY A 86 -4.99 23.56 6.45
C GLY A 86 -3.61 23.39 7.10
N TYR A 87 -2.99 22.23 6.95
CA TYR A 87 -1.60 21.97 7.33
C TYR A 87 -0.65 22.19 6.16
N LYS A 88 0.62 22.43 6.48
CA LYS A 88 1.72 22.35 5.51
C LYS A 88 2.21 20.91 5.41
N SER A 89 2.85 20.56 4.31
CA SER A 89 3.49 19.25 4.15
C SER A 89 4.88 19.38 3.58
N LYS A 90 5.83 18.61 4.13
CA LYS A 90 7.19 18.44 3.62
C LYS A 90 7.44 16.96 3.38
N VAL A 91 7.79 16.60 2.16
CA VAL A 91 8.00 15.21 1.77
C VAL A 91 9.44 15.03 1.30
N VAL A 92 10.19 14.19 2.00
CA VAL A 92 11.56 13.84 1.64
C VAL A 92 11.53 12.60 0.76
N ILE A 93 12.10 12.70 -0.43
CA ILE A 93 12.10 11.64 -1.44
C ILE A 93 13.51 11.42 -1.99
N LEU A 94 13.74 10.24 -2.57
CA LEU A 94 15.01 9.93 -3.22
C LEU A 94 15.17 10.71 -4.55
N ASP A 95 16.39 11.16 -4.85
CA ASP A 95 16.74 11.95 -6.03
C ASP A 95 16.48 11.22 -7.38
N LYS A 96 16.45 9.87 -7.38
CA LYS A 96 16.15 9.03 -8.55
C LYS A 96 14.66 8.84 -8.84
N MET A 97 13.78 9.49 -8.04
CA MET A 97 12.35 9.30 -8.20
C MET A 97 11.80 9.86 -9.50
N ASN A 98 10.74 9.20 -9.99
CA ASN A 98 10.01 9.64 -11.18
C ASN A 98 9.53 11.09 -11.02
N HIS A 99 9.86 11.93 -12.01
CA HIS A 99 9.53 13.36 -12.04
C HIS A 99 8.01 13.62 -11.88
N ASN A 100 7.16 12.78 -12.43
CA ASN A 100 5.70 12.93 -12.29
C ASN A 100 5.23 12.84 -10.85
N LYS A 101 5.87 12.01 -10.01
CA LYS A 101 5.55 11.93 -8.57
C LYS A 101 5.93 13.22 -7.84
N ILE A 102 7.07 13.81 -8.21
CA ILE A 102 7.51 15.11 -7.69
C ILE A 102 6.50 16.21 -8.06
N LEU A 103 6.10 16.25 -9.32
CA LEU A 103 5.11 17.22 -9.80
C LEU A 103 3.77 17.06 -9.11
N HIS A 104 3.31 15.82 -8.90
CA HIS A 104 2.05 15.56 -8.21
C HIS A 104 2.09 16.06 -6.75
N LEU A 105 3.15 15.76 -5.99
CA LEU A 105 3.34 16.28 -4.63
C LEU A 105 3.33 17.82 -4.59
N LYS A 106 4.09 18.46 -5.50
CA LYS A 106 4.14 19.93 -5.62
C LYS A 106 2.78 20.52 -5.98
N SER A 107 2.00 19.87 -6.83
CA SER A 107 0.65 20.30 -7.21
C SER A 107 -0.33 20.29 -6.05
N LEU A 108 -0.08 19.42 -5.03
CA LEU A 108 -0.82 19.41 -3.76
C LEU A 108 -0.24 20.40 -2.73
N GLY A 109 0.71 21.26 -3.11
CA GLY A 109 1.31 22.27 -2.24
C GLY A 109 2.39 21.73 -1.30
N ALA A 110 2.84 20.49 -1.48
CA ALA A 110 3.91 19.93 -0.66
C ALA A 110 5.27 20.54 -1.02
N GLU A 111 6.07 20.87 -0.01
CA GLU A 111 7.50 21.10 -0.16
C GLU A 111 8.20 19.76 -0.35
N VAL A 112 8.85 19.58 -1.50
CA VAL A 112 9.55 18.33 -1.82
C VAL A 112 11.05 18.54 -1.64
N ILE A 113 11.67 17.70 -0.80
CA ILE A 113 13.09 17.72 -0.48
C ILE A 113 13.71 16.45 -1.08
N LEU A 114 14.77 16.62 -1.87
CA LEU A 114 15.49 15.49 -2.47
C LEU A 114 16.60 15.02 -1.54
N ALA A 115 16.67 13.72 -1.32
CA ALA A 115 17.73 13.05 -0.59
C ALA A 115 18.47 12.07 -1.49
N ARG A 116 19.70 11.76 -1.14
CA ARG A 116 20.57 10.84 -1.91
C ARG A 116 20.03 9.42 -1.90
N SER A 117 20.04 8.77 -3.05
CA SER A 117 19.64 7.36 -3.23
C SER A 117 20.81 6.37 -3.21
N ASP A 118 22.05 6.87 -3.19
CA ASP A 118 23.30 6.07 -3.23
C ASP A 118 23.97 5.91 -1.87
N VAL A 119 23.27 6.24 -0.78
CA VAL A 119 23.76 6.14 0.59
C VAL A 119 22.96 5.11 1.42
N GLY A 120 23.63 4.47 2.37
CA GLY A 120 23.01 3.50 3.27
C GLY A 120 22.24 4.14 4.44
N PRO A 121 21.46 3.32 5.21
CA PRO A 121 20.63 3.80 6.32
C PRO A 121 21.38 4.55 7.43
N ASP A 122 22.65 4.25 7.63
CA ASP A 122 23.49 4.87 8.66
C ASP A 122 23.99 6.27 8.26
N SER A 123 23.84 6.65 6.99
CA SER A 123 24.25 7.98 6.52
C SER A 123 23.29 9.06 6.99
N PRO A 124 23.75 10.24 7.43
CA PRO A 124 22.89 11.38 7.71
C PRO A 124 22.13 11.86 6.46
N GLU A 125 22.65 11.60 5.25
CA GLU A 125 22.02 11.96 3.97
C GLU A 125 20.96 10.93 3.52
N HIS A 126 20.79 9.83 4.27
CA HIS A 126 19.72 8.87 3.98
C HIS A 126 18.35 9.52 4.16
N TYR A 127 17.42 9.30 3.23
CA TYR A 127 16.14 10.02 3.13
C TYR A 127 15.33 10.01 4.44
N VAL A 128 15.38 8.94 5.23
CA VAL A 128 14.70 8.86 6.55
C VAL A 128 15.38 9.78 7.55
N ASN A 129 16.73 9.85 7.56
CA ASN A 129 17.49 10.70 8.49
C ASN A 129 17.31 12.17 8.12
N VAL A 130 17.32 12.49 6.83
CA VAL A 130 17.00 13.84 6.32
C VAL A 130 15.59 14.26 6.76
N ALA A 131 14.59 13.38 6.68
CA ALA A 131 13.23 13.70 7.12
C ALA A 131 13.15 13.96 8.63
N LYS A 132 13.89 13.19 9.44
CA LYS A 132 14.00 13.44 10.89
C LYS A 132 14.63 14.81 11.18
N GLU A 133 15.70 15.16 10.46
CA GLU A 133 16.35 16.46 10.58
C GLU A 133 15.41 17.61 10.16
N VAL A 134 14.70 17.46 9.03
CA VAL A 134 13.69 18.41 8.56
C VAL A 134 12.59 18.61 9.61
N ALA A 135 12.11 17.51 10.22
CA ALA A 135 11.11 17.59 11.27
C ALA A 135 11.66 18.34 12.49
N ASN A 136 12.85 18.01 12.96
CA ASN A 136 13.47 18.64 14.12
C ASN A 136 13.72 20.15 13.93
N ASN A 137 14.06 20.57 12.70
CA ASN A 137 14.36 21.96 12.34
C ASN A 137 13.12 22.75 11.88
N THR A 138 11.95 22.13 11.82
CA THR A 138 10.71 22.80 11.41
C THR A 138 9.84 23.03 12.64
N PRO A 139 9.55 24.29 13.03
CA PRO A 139 8.65 24.58 14.14
C PRO A 139 7.27 23.95 13.95
N ASP A 140 6.65 23.49 15.02
CA ASP A 140 5.32 22.88 15.03
C ASP A 140 5.16 21.78 13.98
N SER A 141 6.21 20.97 13.78
CA SER A 141 6.19 19.83 12.86
C SER A 141 5.73 18.54 13.54
N PHE A 142 5.15 17.67 12.74
CA PHE A 142 4.78 16.30 13.10
C PHE A 142 5.32 15.33 12.03
N MET A 143 6.15 14.39 12.42
CA MET A 143 6.62 13.31 11.53
C MET A 143 5.62 12.16 11.56
N ALA A 144 5.05 11.83 10.39
CA ALA A 144 4.01 10.81 10.27
C ALA A 144 4.53 9.39 10.51
N ASN A 145 5.74 9.08 10.02
CA ASN A 145 6.54 7.89 10.34
C ASN A 145 5.79 6.56 10.10
N GLN A 146 5.36 6.33 8.87
CA GLN A 146 4.46 5.24 8.47
C GLN A 146 4.92 3.83 8.87
N PHE A 147 6.23 3.58 9.02
CA PHE A 147 6.80 2.26 9.34
C PHE A 147 6.73 1.88 10.81
N THR A 148 6.50 2.86 11.71
CA THR A 148 6.46 2.65 13.16
C THR A 148 5.18 3.18 13.82
N ASN A 149 4.40 3.99 13.09
CA ASN A 149 3.19 4.61 13.62
C ASN A 149 2.01 3.64 13.60
N MET A 150 1.52 3.27 14.77
CA MET A 150 0.41 2.32 14.94
C MET A 150 -0.92 2.82 14.39
N SER A 151 -1.09 4.11 14.10
CA SER A 151 -2.24 4.61 13.36
C SER A 151 -2.34 3.99 11.95
N ASN A 152 -1.23 3.54 11.38
CA ASN A 152 -1.20 2.86 10.09
C ASN A 152 -2.00 1.53 10.11
N PRO A 153 -1.68 0.50 10.93
CA PRO A 153 -2.52 -0.70 11.00
C PRO A 153 -3.93 -0.39 11.49
N GLN A 154 -4.11 0.54 12.42
CA GLN A 154 -5.43 0.94 12.91
C GLN A 154 -6.33 1.53 11.82
N ALA A 155 -5.79 2.20 10.80
CA ALA A 155 -6.57 2.66 9.66
C ALA A 155 -7.31 1.48 8.99
N HIS A 156 -6.67 0.33 8.88
CA HIS A 156 -7.25 -0.86 8.25
C HIS A 156 -8.12 -1.68 9.22
N GLU A 157 -7.73 -1.75 10.48
CA GLU A 157 -8.51 -2.39 11.53
C GLU A 157 -9.90 -1.74 11.67
N TYR A 158 -9.96 -0.40 11.68
CA TYR A 158 -11.20 0.33 11.98
C TYR A 158 -11.98 0.79 10.75
N SER A 159 -11.44 0.66 9.54
CA SER A 159 -12.18 1.02 8.32
C SER A 159 -12.21 -0.11 7.29
N THR A 160 -11.06 -0.53 6.76
CA THR A 160 -10.98 -1.48 5.65
C THR A 160 -11.56 -2.85 6.02
N GLY A 161 -11.25 -3.35 7.22
CA GLY A 161 -11.75 -4.65 7.71
C GLY A 161 -13.27 -4.68 7.85
N PRO A 162 -13.90 -3.73 8.59
CA PRO A 162 -15.35 -3.63 8.67
C PRO A 162 -16.03 -3.51 7.30
N GLU A 163 -15.48 -2.68 6.40
CA GLU A 163 -16.04 -2.53 5.05
C GLU A 163 -16.02 -3.83 4.25
N ILE A 164 -14.92 -4.58 4.27
CA ILE A 164 -14.81 -5.86 3.56
C ILE A 164 -15.83 -6.86 4.14
N LEU A 165 -15.91 -6.98 5.45
CA LEU A 165 -16.81 -7.94 6.10
C LEU A 165 -18.27 -7.65 5.78
N ASP A 166 -18.68 -6.37 5.83
CA ASP A 166 -20.04 -5.92 5.48
C ASP A 166 -20.36 -6.14 4.00
N GLN A 167 -19.47 -5.66 3.10
CA GLN A 167 -19.66 -5.77 1.65
C GLN A 167 -19.71 -7.22 1.15
N MET A 168 -19.04 -8.12 1.85
CA MET A 168 -19.04 -9.55 1.57
C MET A 168 -20.12 -10.30 2.36
N SER A 169 -21.04 -9.61 3.05
CA SER A 169 -22.11 -10.23 3.84
C SER A 169 -21.60 -11.26 4.86
N ASN A 170 -20.46 -10.98 5.50
CA ASN A 170 -19.75 -11.84 6.44
C ASN A 170 -19.23 -13.16 5.84
N ASP A 171 -19.12 -13.26 4.52
CA ASP A 171 -18.67 -14.46 3.82
C ASP A 171 -17.32 -14.24 3.12
N VAL A 172 -16.24 -14.24 3.92
CA VAL A 172 -14.85 -14.08 3.48
C VAL A 172 -14.04 -15.27 4.01
N ASP A 173 -13.43 -16.02 3.10
CA ASP A 173 -12.55 -17.15 3.45
C ASP A 173 -11.09 -16.75 3.54
N ALA A 174 -10.65 -15.83 2.69
CA ALA A 174 -9.27 -15.33 2.71
C ALA A 174 -9.17 -13.88 2.26
N VAL A 175 -8.17 -13.16 2.82
CA VAL A 175 -7.78 -11.84 2.37
C VAL A 175 -6.29 -11.86 2.00
N VAL A 176 -5.97 -11.48 0.77
CA VAL A 176 -4.60 -11.48 0.24
C VAL A 176 -4.06 -10.06 0.22
N CYS A 177 -2.96 -9.82 0.93
CA CYS A 177 -2.31 -8.52 1.08
C CYS A 177 -0.82 -8.61 0.77
N GLY A 178 -0.24 -7.51 0.31
CA GLY A 178 1.22 -7.31 0.27
C GLY A 178 1.73 -6.57 1.51
N VAL A 179 3.04 -6.59 1.70
CA VAL A 179 3.74 -5.87 2.75
C VAL A 179 4.69 -4.83 2.14
N GLY A 180 4.40 -3.55 2.37
CA GLY A 180 5.35 -2.45 2.37
C GLY A 180 5.58 -2.05 3.83
N THR A 181 4.73 -1.20 4.38
CA THR A 181 4.81 -0.89 5.83
C THR A 181 4.27 -1.98 6.75
N GLY A 182 3.54 -2.97 6.25
CA GLY A 182 2.88 -4.00 7.07
C GLY A 182 1.52 -3.61 7.65
N GLY A 183 1.15 -2.34 7.61
CA GLY A 183 -0.08 -1.84 8.25
C GLY A 183 -1.35 -2.50 7.75
N THR A 184 -1.48 -2.71 6.43
CA THR A 184 -2.69 -3.31 5.83
C THR A 184 -2.92 -4.72 6.35
N ILE A 185 -1.93 -5.60 6.22
CA ILE A 185 -2.09 -7.01 6.60
C ILE A 185 -2.22 -7.18 8.11
N SER A 186 -1.54 -6.34 8.89
CA SER A 186 -1.61 -6.38 10.36
C SER A 186 -2.95 -5.87 10.90
N GLY A 187 -3.43 -4.73 10.39
CA GLY A 187 -4.72 -4.17 10.79
C GLY A 187 -5.88 -5.08 10.41
N LEU A 188 -5.88 -5.60 9.18
CA LEU A 188 -6.88 -6.59 8.74
C LEU A 188 -6.76 -7.89 9.51
N GLY A 189 -5.53 -8.38 9.74
CA GLY A 189 -5.29 -9.59 10.50
C GLY A 189 -5.84 -9.49 11.92
N LYS A 190 -5.63 -8.36 12.59
CA LYS A 190 -6.23 -8.10 13.90
C LYS A 190 -7.75 -8.10 13.84
N PHE A 191 -8.33 -7.33 12.92
CA PHE A 191 -9.78 -7.24 12.75
C PHE A 191 -10.41 -8.62 12.49
N PHE A 192 -9.90 -9.38 11.51
CA PHE A 192 -10.47 -10.68 11.18
C PHE A 192 -10.26 -11.72 12.25
N SER A 193 -9.16 -11.66 13.01
CA SER A 193 -8.96 -12.58 14.15
C SER A 193 -10.04 -12.45 15.23
N GLU A 194 -10.62 -11.27 15.38
CA GLU A 194 -11.65 -10.96 16.37
C GLU A 194 -13.09 -11.15 15.82
N HIS A 195 -13.32 -10.75 14.53
CA HIS A 195 -14.67 -10.67 13.97
C HIS A 195 -15.02 -11.81 13.00
N SER A 196 -14.03 -12.45 12.39
CA SER A 196 -14.20 -13.61 11.50
C SER A 196 -12.97 -14.53 11.55
N PRO A 197 -12.76 -15.28 12.66
CA PRO A 197 -11.54 -16.08 12.87
C PRO A 197 -11.29 -17.16 11.80
N LYS A 198 -12.31 -17.50 10.99
CA LYS A 198 -12.19 -18.42 9.85
C LYS A 198 -11.42 -17.79 8.67
N THR A 199 -11.38 -16.47 8.59
CA THR A 199 -10.76 -15.75 7.45
C THR A 199 -9.25 -15.86 7.51
N GLU A 200 -8.65 -16.44 6.48
CA GLU A 200 -7.20 -16.60 6.37
C GLU A 200 -6.55 -15.30 5.86
N MET A 201 -5.55 -14.79 6.57
CA MET A 201 -4.68 -13.72 6.03
C MET A 201 -3.53 -14.34 5.24
N VAL A 202 -3.38 -13.92 3.99
CA VAL A 202 -2.42 -14.47 3.03
C VAL A 202 -1.48 -13.36 2.57
N LEU A 203 -0.18 -13.62 2.62
CA LEU A 203 0.84 -12.70 2.12
C LEU A 203 1.09 -12.93 0.63
N ALA A 204 1.03 -11.84 -0.14
CA ALA A 204 1.60 -11.73 -1.48
C ALA A 204 2.96 -11.02 -1.37
N ASP A 205 4.05 -11.72 -1.64
CA ASP A 205 5.41 -11.18 -1.46
C ASP A 205 6.18 -11.17 -2.78
N PRO A 206 6.75 -10.03 -3.18
CA PRO A 206 7.61 -9.99 -4.36
C PRO A 206 8.84 -10.88 -4.15
N LYS A 207 9.24 -11.63 -5.17
CA LYS A 207 10.49 -12.37 -5.15
C LYS A 207 11.66 -11.45 -4.82
N GLY A 208 12.47 -11.85 -3.85
CA GLY A 208 13.60 -11.04 -3.33
C GLY A 208 13.30 -10.29 -2.04
N SER A 209 12.03 -10.12 -1.67
CA SER A 209 11.64 -9.66 -0.33
C SER A 209 11.92 -10.73 0.72
N ILE A 210 12.20 -10.32 1.96
CA ILE A 210 12.46 -11.24 3.07
C ILE A 210 11.20 -11.59 3.87
N VAL A 211 10.07 -10.97 3.58
CA VAL A 211 8.88 -11.06 4.44
C VAL A 211 8.29 -12.47 4.41
N LYS A 212 8.26 -13.11 3.24
CA LYS A 212 7.83 -14.53 3.14
C LYS A 212 8.70 -15.46 3.97
N ASP A 213 10.03 -15.27 3.94
CA ASP A 213 10.95 -16.07 4.75
C ASP A 213 10.68 -15.86 6.25
N ALA A 214 10.37 -14.63 6.67
CA ALA A 214 9.97 -14.33 8.05
C ALA A 214 8.68 -15.06 8.45
N VAL A 215 7.66 -15.07 7.58
CA VAL A 215 6.40 -15.82 7.82
C VAL A 215 6.65 -17.31 7.94
N GLU A 216 7.55 -17.87 7.14
CA GLU A 216 7.88 -19.28 7.12
C GLU A 216 8.95 -19.68 8.17
N ASN A 217 9.36 -18.77 9.05
CA ASN A 217 10.43 -18.94 10.04
C ASN A 217 11.76 -19.43 9.44
N LYS A 218 12.06 -19.00 8.22
CA LYS A 218 13.31 -19.26 7.52
C LYS A 218 14.36 -18.22 7.87
N PRO A 219 15.67 -18.52 7.67
CA PRO A 219 16.72 -17.53 7.81
C PRO A 219 16.51 -16.36 6.86
N LEU A 220 16.50 -15.14 7.38
CA LEU A 220 16.36 -13.93 6.58
C LEU A 220 17.66 -13.70 5.81
N LYS A 221 17.64 -13.88 4.52
CA LYS A 221 18.77 -13.65 3.63
C LYS A 221 18.40 -12.56 2.63
N LYS A 222 19.30 -11.59 2.48
CA LYS A 222 19.19 -10.64 1.37
C LYS A 222 19.30 -11.42 0.06
N ALA A 223 18.26 -11.36 -0.76
CA ALA A 223 18.24 -12.09 -2.02
C ALA A 223 19.09 -11.38 -3.08
N ASP A 224 19.69 -12.17 -3.99
CA ASP A 224 20.35 -11.68 -5.20
C ASP A 224 19.33 -11.30 -6.30
N TYR A 225 18.12 -10.91 -5.91
CA TYR A 225 17.04 -10.56 -6.83
C TYR A 225 16.44 -9.21 -6.43
N SER A 226 16.33 -8.32 -7.40
CA SER A 226 15.73 -7.00 -7.23
C SER A 226 14.31 -6.99 -7.79
N TRP A 227 13.33 -6.72 -6.95
CA TRP A 227 11.95 -6.53 -7.41
C TRP A 227 11.76 -5.12 -8.00
N LEU A 228 10.92 -5.05 -9.04
CA LEU A 228 10.56 -3.83 -9.76
C LEU A 228 9.19 -3.29 -9.34
N VAL A 229 8.47 -4.08 -8.53
CA VAL A 229 7.15 -3.71 -8.00
C VAL A 229 7.29 -2.58 -6.98
N GLU A 230 6.40 -1.60 -7.06
CA GLU A 230 6.44 -0.47 -6.14
C GLU A 230 5.45 -0.64 -4.97
N GLY A 231 5.83 -0.17 -3.79
CA GLY A 231 4.98 -0.06 -2.61
C GLY A 231 4.82 -1.31 -1.76
N ILE A 232 5.38 -2.42 -2.18
CA ILE A 232 5.47 -3.68 -1.42
C ILE A 232 6.82 -4.36 -1.68
N GLY A 233 7.19 -5.27 -0.78
CA GLY A 233 8.50 -5.94 -0.77
C GLY A 233 9.49 -5.17 0.11
N GLU A 234 10.10 -5.86 1.07
CA GLU A 234 11.00 -5.24 2.04
C GLU A 234 12.23 -6.12 2.28
N ASP A 235 13.35 -5.49 2.62
CA ASP A 235 14.59 -6.14 3.06
C ASP A 235 14.81 -6.02 4.58
N PHE A 236 13.77 -5.57 5.30
CA PHE A 236 13.69 -5.53 6.76
C PHE A 236 12.25 -5.84 7.20
N ILE A 237 12.05 -6.04 8.50
CA ILE A 237 10.72 -6.27 9.08
C ILE A 237 10.22 -4.96 9.69
N PRO A 238 9.17 -4.34 9.10
CA PRO A 238 8.58 -3.12 9.65
C PRO A 238 8.00 -3.33 11.06
N GLU A 239 8.09 -2.31 11.92
CA GLU A 239 7.55 -2.39 13.29
C GLU A 239 6.02 -2.51 13.31
N THR A 240 5.34 -2.02 12.28
CA THR A 240 3.88 -2.14 12.12
C THR A 240 3.43 -3.48 11.56
N LEU A 241 4.36 -4.42 11.28
CA LEU A 241 4.06 -5.75 10.78
C LEU A 241 3.90 -6.78 11.90
N GLU A 242 2.73 -7.41 11.96
CA GLU A 242 2.38 -8.47 12.90
C GLU A 242 2.29 -9.83 12.17
N LEU A 243 3.40 -10.56 12.11
CA LEU A 243 3.52 -11.85 11.42
C LEU A 243 2.54 -12.91 11.91
N LYS A 244 2.14 -12.85 13.19
CA LYS A 244 1.25 -13.84 13.84
C LYS A 244 -0.11 -14.03 13.16
N TYR A 245 -0.58 -13.04 12.41
CA TYR A 245 -1.85 -13.11 11.70
C TYR A 245 -1.75 -13.81 10.34
N ILE A 246 -0.55 -13.93 9.76
CA ILE A 246 -0.35 -14.44 8.41
C ILE A 246 -0.32 -15.98 8.43
N LYS A 247 -1.20 -16.61 7.66
CA LYS A 247 -1.33 -18.08 7.61
C LYS A 247 -0.57 -18.72 6.45
N LYS A 248 -0.46 -18.02 5.32
CA LYS A 248 0.21 -18.49 4.11
C LYS A 248 0.93 -17.33 3.42
N ALA A 249 1.95 -17.65 2.65
CA ALA A 249 2.68 -16.67 1.84
C ALA A 249 2.97 -17.22 0.44
N TYR A 250 2.75 -16.38 -0.57
CA TYR A 250 3.03 -16.70 -1.97
C TYR A 250 4.04 -15.72 -2.53
N GLU A 251 5.13 -16.24 -3.07
CA GLU A 251 6.10 -15.46 -3.81
C GLU A 251 5.59 -15.18 -5.22
N VAL A 252 5.81 -13.95 -5.70
CA VAL A 252 5.43 -13.51 -7.04
C VAL A 252 6.61 -12.84 -7.71
N THR A 253 6.95 -13.26 -8.92
CA THR A 253 8.04 -12.66 -9.70
C THR A 253 7.62 -11.35 -10.36
N ASN A 254 8.58 -10.59 -10.87
CA ASN A 254 8.29 -9.37 -11.63
C ASN A 254 7.43 -9.69 -12.85
N GLU A 255 7.79 -10.74 -13.61
CA GLU A 255 7.09 -11.16 -14.83
C GLU A 255 5.62 -11.48 -14.52
N GLU A 256 5.35 -12.23 -13.46
CA GLU A 256 3.99 -12.54 -13.01
C GLU A 256 3.20 -11.28 -12.64
N ALA A 257 3.81 -10.37 -11.87
CA ALA A 257 3.15 -9.14 -11.42
C ALA A 257 2.81 -8.21 -12.59
N PHE A 258 3.77 -7.96 -13.49
CA PHE A 258 3.57 -7.06 -14.63
C PHE A 258 2.69 -7.68 -15.72
N SER A 259 2.73 -9.00 -15.93
CA SER A 259 1.77 -9.69 -16.80
C SER A 259 0.35 -9.59 -16.25
N MET A 260 0.16 -9.77 -14.94
CA MET A 260 -1.15 -9.76 -14.30
C MET A 260 -1.84 -8.40 -14.39
N ILE A 261 -1.16 -7.27 -14.21
CA ILE A 261 -1.82 -5.97 -14.34
C ILE A 261 -2.27 -5.67 -15.76
N ARG A 262 -1.55 -6.18 -16.76
CA ARG A 262 -1.96 -6.07 -18.17
C ARG A 262 -3.17 -6.97 -18.44
N GLU A 263 -3.17 -8.18 -17.91
CA GLU A 263 -4.31 -9.09 -17.99
C GLU A 263 -5.54 -8.50 -17.30
N LEU A 264 -5.39 -7.91 -16.12
CA LEU A 264 -6.43 -7.20 -15.38
C LEU A 264 -7.05 -6.07 -16.23
N ALA A 265 -6.20 -5.27 -16.87
CA ALA A 265 -6.65 -4.18 -17.75
C ALA A 265 -7.45 -4.70 -18.95
N LEU A 266 -6.96 -5.77 -19.59
CA LEU A 266 -7.58 -6.31 -20.81
C LEU A 266 -8.84 -7.14 -20.54
N LYS A 267 -8.91 -7.85 -19.40
CA LYS A 267 -10.02 -8.74 -19.09
C LYS A 267 -11.09 -8.11 -18.21
N GLU A 268 -10.68 -7.26 -17.25
CA GLU A 268 -11.60 -6.66 -16.28
C GLU A 268 -11.80 -5.15 -16.49
N GLY A 269 -11.02 -4.51 -17.38
CA GLY A 269 -11.08 -3.07 -17.62
C GLY A 269 -10.52 -2.25 -16.47
N ILE A 270 -9.67 -2.83 -15.62
CA ILE A 270 -9.15 -2.19 -14.41
C ILE A 270 -7.65 -1.90 -14.59
N LEU A 271 -7.27 -0.64 -14.52
CA LEU A 271 -5.87 -0.21 -14.48
C LEU A 271 -5.39 -0.16 -13.02
N GLY A 272 -4.60 -1.15 -12.61
CA GLY A 272 -3.97 -1.21 -11.28
C GLY A 272 -2.47 -0.91 -11.33
N GLY A 273 -1.88 -0.53 -10.20
CA GLY A 273 -0.42 -0.44 -10.07
C GLY A 273 0.26 -1.80 -9.97
N SER A 274 1.59 -1.81 -10.02
CA SER A 274 2.39 -3.06 -10.03
C SER A 274 2.16 -3.93 -8.78
N SER A 275 1.96 -3.33 -7.61
CA SER A 275 1.60 -4.06 -6.39
C SER A 275 0.27 -4.82 -6.54
N SER A 276 -0.72 -4.24 -7.23
CA SER A 276 -2.00 -4.92 -7.49
C SER A 276 -1.81 -6.20 -8.30
N GLY A 277 -0.87 -6.18 -9.27
CA GLY A 277 -0.49 -7.37 -10.03
C GLY A 277 0.08 -8.48 -9.15
N THR A 278 0.97 -8.12 -8.22
CA THR A 278 1.52 -9.07 -7.25
C THR A 278 0.42 -9.68 -6.37
N LEU A 279 -0.47 -8.84 -5.84
CA LEU A 279 -1.56 -9.29 -4.98
C LEU A 279 -2.52 -10.23 -5.70
N ILE A 280 -2.93 -9.87 -6.91
CA ILE A 280 -3.87 -10.66 -7.71
C ILE A 280 -3.21 -11.97 -8.16
N SER A 281 -1.95 -11.97 -8.57
CA SER A 281 -1.21 -13.20 -8.90
C SER A 281 -1.13 -14.16 -7.71
N ALA A 282 -0.80 -13.65 -6.53
CA ALA A 282 -0.79 -14.47 -5.31
C ALA A 282 -2.18 -14.97 -4.93
N ALA A 283 -3.23 -14.14 -5.10
CA ALA A 283 -4.60 -14.55 -4.85
C ALA A 283 -5.04 -15.67 -5.80
N ILE A 284 -4.66 -15.61 -7.08
CA ILE A 284 -4.93 -16.69 -8.04
C ILE A 284 -4.16 -17.96 -7.67
N LYS A 285 -2.88 -17.87 -7.26
CA LYS A 285 -2.11 -19.01 -6.75
C LYS A 285 -2.83 -19.64 -5.55
N TYR A 286 -3.24 -18.83 -4.57
CA TYR A 286 -4.02 -19.30 -3.42
C TYR A 286 -5.31 -19.99 -3.87
N CYS A 287 -6.07 -19.41 -4.80
CA CYS A 287 -7.31 -19.96 -5.31
C CYS A 287 -7.11 -21.31 -6.01
N LYS A 288 -6.07 -21.46 -6.81
CA LYS A 288 -5.76 -22.72 -7.50
C LYS A 288 -5.33 -23.86 -6.57
N ASP A 289 -4.85 -23.52 -5.37
CA ASP A 289 -4.52 -24.49 -4.33
C ASP A 289 -5.77 -24.96 -3.53
N GLN A 290 -6.97 -24.44 -3.83
CA GLN A 290 -8.18 -24.82 -3.10
C GLN A 290 -8.97 -25.92 -3.78
N ASP A 291 -9.39 -26.91 -3.01
CA ASP A 291 -10.25 -28.00 -3.49
C ASP A 291 -11.74 -27.65 -3.52
N LYS A 292 -12.12 -26.58 -2.80
CA LYS A 292 -13.51 -26.12 -2.65
C LYS A 292 -13.64 -24.67 -3.09
N GLU A 293 -14.88 -24.26 -3.36
CA GLU A 293 -15.23 -22.88 -3.57
C GLU A 293 -14.91 -22.05 -2.32
N LYS A 294 -14.25 -20.89 -2.52
CA LYS A 294 -13.92 -19.92 -1.49
C LYS A 294 -14.11 -18.50 -2.01
N ASN A 295 -14.53 -17.62 -1.12
CA ASN A 295 -14.59 -16.18 -1.38
C ASN A 295 -13.28 -15.52 -0.92
N VAL A 296 -12.49 -15.07 -1.88
CA VAL A 296 -11.16 -14.49 -1.67
C VAL A 296 -11.17 -13.02 -2.03
N VAL A 297 -10.71 -12.17 -1.11
CA VAL A 297 -10.61 -10.72 -1.34
C VAL A 297 -9.14 -10.32 -1.49
N THR A 298 -8.86 -9.48 -2.49
CA THR A 298 -7.58 -8.81 -2.64
C THR A 298 -7.79 -7.36 -3.07
N PHE A 299 -6.73 -6.61 -3.39
CA PHE A 299 -6.80 -5.17 -3.57
C PHE A 299 -6.31 -4.72 -4.94
N VAL A 300 -6.99 -3.73 -5.50
CA VAL A 300 -6.41 -2.80 -6.46
C VAL A 300 -5.89 -1.60 -5.64
N CYS A 301 -4.61 -1.68 -5.26
CA CYS A 301 -4.02 -0.82 -4.24
C CYS A 301 -3.96 0.65 -4.63
N ASP A 302 -3.70 0.92 -5.91
CA ASP A 302 -3.65 2.24 -6.49
C ASP A 302 -3.96 2.24 -7.98
N ASN A 303 -4.10 3.45 -8.56
CA ASN A 303 -4.45 3.63 -9.96
C ASN A 303 -3.24 3.44 -10.87
N GLY A 304 -3.43 2.64 -11.93
CA GLY A 304 -2.43 2.33 -12.94
C GLY A 304 -1.99 3.52 -13.80
N GLU A 305 -2.73 4.62 -13.83
CA GLU A 305 -2.33 5.86 -14.53
C GLU A 305 -0.98 6.40 -14.02
N LYS A 306 -0.61 6.11 -12.78
CA LYS A 306 0.69 6.46 -12.20
C LYS A 306 1.86 5.70 -12.86
N TYR A 307 1.58 4.66 -13.63
CA TYR A 307 2.55 3.68 -14.15
C TYR A 307 2.52 3.55 -15.68
N LEU A 308 1.89 4.51 -16.40
CA LEU A 308 1.77 4.45 -17.86
C LEU A 308 3.14 4.44 -18.57
N ASN A 309 4.14 5.10 -17.99
CA ASN A 309 5.50 5.16 -18.55
C ASN A 309 6.40 3.95 -18.14
N THR A 310 5.87 3.02 -17.34
CA THR A 310 6.58 1.83 -16.85
C THR A 310 5.78 0.56 -17.10
N ALA A 311 4.91 0.20 -16.19
CA ALA A 311 4.16 -1.06 -16.19
C ALA A 311 3.24 -1.26 -17.41
N TYR A 312 2.81 -0.18 -18.06
CA TYR A 312 1.99 -0.20 -19.27
C TYR A 312 2.73 0.25 -20.54
N ASN A 313 4.05 0.50 -20.46
CA ASN A 313 4.90 0.88 -21.58
C ASN A 313 5.68 -0.35 -22.09
N GLU A 314 5.41 -0.77 -23.33
CA GLU A 314 6.05 -1.94 -23.92
C GLU A 314 7.57 -1.79 -24.08
N GLU A 315 8.07 -0.59 -24.37
CA GLU A 315 9.52 -0.35 -24.49
C GLU A 315 10.21 -0.58 -23.15
N TRP A 316 9.65 0.01 -22.08
CA TRP A 316 10.16 -0.19 -20.74
C TRP A 316 10.09 -1.66 -20.29
N LEU A 317 9.00 -2.36 -20.61
CA LEU A 317 8.85 -3.79 -20.28
C LEU A 317 9.90 -4.65 -21.01
N LYS A 318 10.19 -4.35 -22.29
CA LYS A 318 11.25 -5.02 -23.08
C LYS A 318 12.64 -4.75 -22.49
N GLU A 319 12.95 -3.48 -22.14
CA GLU A 319 14.21 -3.12 -21.49
C GLU A 319 14.43 -3.87 -20.15
N LYS A 320 13.35 -4.18 -19.45
CA LYS A 320 13.39 -4.92 -18.18
C LYS A 320 13.25 -6.42 -18.33
N ASN A 321 13.17 -6.94 -19.57
CA ASN A 321 12.96 -8.36 -19.91
C ASN A 321 11.68 -8.95 -19.26
N LEU A 322 10.61 -8.17 -19.23
CA LEU A 322 9.31 -8.57 -18.65
C LEU A 322 8.31 -9.05 -19.72
N ILE A 323 8.63 -8.83 -21.00
CA ILE A 323 7.88 -9.31 -22.18
C ILE A 323 8.84 -9.61 -23.32
#